data_f2a6bd027568be10f6abab4b58e7e630
#
_entry.id   f2a6bd027568be10f6abab4b58e7e630
#
_cell.length_a   1.000
_cell.length_b   1.000
_cell.length_c   1.000
_cell.angle_alpha   90.00
_cell.angle_beta   90.00
_cell.angle_gamma   90.00
#
_symmetry.space_group_name_H-M   'P 1'
#
loop_
_entity.id
_entity.type
_entity.pdbx_description
1 polymer ?
#
loop_
_entity_poly.entity_id
_entity_poly.type
_entity_poly.pdbx_seq_one_letter_code
_entity_poly.pdbx_strand_id
1 'polypeptide(L)'
;MKIKFYAHASFRLETDDLAIVTDPYTPAPGNSGFDRIDEEADIVLMSSATDSFHSDPSHVKGNPIVVNTLALPPEGKNIDGKIFVKSYPGWESMTFDYRAEFDRDPDANALYHFELGGLRFLHMGDIGNPIVKEHMDALAGKVDVLLALAGAHATIALDELDKFINHIKPKVVIPMHYFSSKGVLRIEPVEEFLKHCKPENVTRVKSSTLELTPAMLPSSNTPHVYVLEQSR
;
A
#
# COMPACT_ATOMS: atom_id res chain seq x y z
N MET A 1 15.57 8.57 0.83
CA MET A 1 14.88 7.69 1.76
C MET A 1 14.94 6.25 1.28
N LYS A 2 14.71 5.30 2.16
CA LYS A 2 14.71 3.86 1.87
C LYS A 2 13.27 3.32 1.94
N ILE A 3 12.89 2.53 0.94
CA ILE A 3 11.59 1.82 0.85
C ILE A 3 11.91 0.33 0.89
N LYS A 4 11.43 -0.39 1.89
CA LYS A 4 11.59 -1.84 2.00
C LYS A 4 10.23 -2.52 1.94
N PHE A 5 10.07 -3.47 1.04
CA PHE A 5 8.87 -4.28 0.92
C PHE A 5 8.99 -5.53 1.80
N TYR A 6 8.12 -5.66 2.78
CA TYR A 6 8.06 -6.86 3.58
C TYR A 6 7.34 -7.99 2.86
N ALA A 7 6.07 -7.87 2.71
CA ALA A 7 5.17 -8.76 1.98
C ALA A 7 3.76 -8.16 1.99
N HIS A 8 2.86 -8.68 1.16
CA HIS A 8 1.46 -8.29 1.10
C HIS A 8 1.30 -6.79 0.83
N ALA A 9 0.78 -6.01 1.79
CA ALA A 9 0.68 -4.55 1.71
C ALA A 9 1.67 -3.84 2.66
N SER A 10 2.58 -4.58 3.29
CA SER A 10 3.43 -4.05 4.33
C SER A 10 4.78 -3.58 3.82
N PHE A 11 5.08 -2.32 4.11
CA PHE A 11 6.37 -1.68 3.82
C PHE A 11 6.98 -1.08 5.07
N ARG A 12 8.32 -0.93 5.05
CA ARG A 12 9.06 -0.01 5.88
C ARG A 12 9.53 1.16 5.03
N LEU A 13 9.19 2.36 5.42
CA LEU A 13 9.58 3.62 4.79
C LEU A 13 10.46 4.38 5.77
N GLU A 14 11.70 4.71 5.38
CA GLU A 14 12.72 5.19 6.32
C GLU A 14 13.48 6.39 5.76
N THR A 15 13.61 7.41 6.60
CA THR A 15 14.56 8.52 6.47
C THR A 15 15.59 8.43 7.60
N ASP A 16 16.51 9.37 7.68
CA ASP A 16 17.48 9.43 8.80
C ASP A 16 16.78 9.66 10.15
N ASP A 17 15.59 10.29 10.16
CA ASP A 17 14.91 10.76 11.37
C ASP A 17 13.61 10.00 11.69
N LEU A 18 13.06 9.23 10.76
CA LEU A 18 11.74 8.63 10.91
C LEU A 18 11.62 7.30 10.16
N ALA A 19 11.11 6.29 10.85
CA ALA A 19 10.78 4.99 10.29
C ALA A 19 9.27 4.70 10.45
N ILE A 20 8.60 4.39 9.35
CA ILE A 20 7.17 4.07 9.30
C ILE A 20 7.01 2.64 8.80
N VAL A 21 6.15 1.86 9.43
CA VAL A 21 5.65 0.58 8.90
C VAL A 21 4.20 0.76 8.47
N THR A 22 3.86 0.27 7.28
CA THR A 22 2.50 0.30 6.74
C THR A 22 1.87 -1.09 6.81
N ASP A 23 0.59 -1.16 7.09
CA ASP A 23 -0.30 -2.34 7.03
C ASP A 23 0.40 -3.66 7.44
N PRO A 24 0.87 -3.78 8.70
CA PRO A 24 1.49 -5.02 9.15
C PRO A 24 0.45 -6.14 9.25
N TYR A 25 0.77 -7.28 8.67
CA TYR A 25 -0.06 -8.49 8.62
C TYR A 25 0.12 -9.35 9.87
N THR A 26 -0.85 -10.22 10.20
CA THR A 26 -0.67 -11.25 11.23
C THR A 26 0.30 -12.33 10.71
N PRO A 27 1.49 -12.51 11.33
CA PRO A 27 2.53 -13.40 10.82
C PRO A 27 2.20 -14.88 11.02
N ALA A 28 2.95 -15.77 10.36
CA ALA A 28 2.90 -17.20 10.59
C ALA A 28 3.23 -17.57 12.06
N PRO A 29 2.57 -18.58 12.64
CA PRO A 29 1.59 -19.51 12.07
C PRO A 29 0.16 -18.95 11.96
N GLY A 30 -0.04 -17.64 11.93
CA GLY A 30 -1.33 -16.98 11.76
C GLY A 30 -1.83 -16.98 10.31
N ASN A 31 -2.55 -15.92 9.93
CA ASN A 31 -3.31 -15.87 8.69
C ASN A 31 -2.46 -15.73 7.42
N SER A 32 -1.35 -14.97 7.47
CA SER A 32 -0.70 -14.53 6.23
C SER A 32 0.26 -15.54 5.61
N GLY A 33 0.86 -16.41 6.40
CA GLY A 33 1.96 -17.28 5.98
C GLY A 33 3.34 -16.60 5.92
N PHE A 34 3.42 -15.30 6.17
CA PHE A 34 4.66 -14.52 6.15
C PHE A 34 5.37 -14.50 7.50
N ASP A 35 6.68 -14.26 7.48
CA ASP A 35 7.50 -14.15 8.68
C ASP A 35 7.23 -12.81 9.42
N ARG A 36 7.59 -12.75 10.72
CA ARG A 36 7.42 -11.56 11.55
C ARG A 36 8.22 -10.36 11.04
N ILE A 37 7.67 -9.16 11.25
CA ILE A 37 8.39 -7.88 11.08
C ILE A 37 9.07 -7.57 12.42
N ASP A 38 10.31 -8.01 12.59
CA ASP A 38 11.06 -7.84 13.83
C ASP A 38 11.96 -6.59 13.82
N GLU A 39 11.55 -5.55 13.10
CA GLU A 39 12.27 -4.30 12.96
C GLU A 39 11.55 -3.17 13.72
N GLU A 40 12.34 -2.20 14.20
CA GLU A 40 11.82 -1.06 14.95
C GLU A 40 11.16 -0.05 14.00
N ALA A 41 10.09 0.58 14.46
CA ALA A 41 9.47 1.72 13.79
C ALA A 41 9.06 2.78 14.82
N ASP A 42 8.95 4.02 14.36
CA ASP A 42 8.39 5.14 15.14
C ASP A 42 6.87 5.20 15.02
N ILE A 43 6.35 4.88 13.83
CA ILE A 43 4.92 4.94 13.50
C ILE A 43 4.53 3.68 12.74
N VAL A 44 3.35 3.16 13.05
CA VAL A 44 2.64 2.17 12.24
C VAL A 44 1.37 2.82 11.70
N LEU A 45 1.20 2.81 10.38
CA LEU A 45 -0.02 3.24 9.70
C LEU A 45 -0.78 2.00 9.24
N MET A 46 -2.07 1.92 9.56
CA MET A 46 -2.94 0.81 9.18
C MET A 46 -4.16 1.35 8.44
N SER A 47 -4.49 0.73 7.30
CA SER A 47 -5.66 1.08 6.49
C SER A 47 -6.98 0.60 7.09
N SER A 48 -6.93 -0.37 7.97
CA SER A 48 -8.04 -0.93 8.74
C SER A 48 -7.58 -1.21 10.18
N ALA A 49 -8.52 -1.45 11.10
CA ALA A 49 -8.23 -1.92 12.47
C ALA A 49 -8.71 -3.35 12.71
N THR A 50 -9.42 -3.94 11.76
CA THR A 50 -10.11 -5.24 11.91
C THR A 50 -9.58 -6.30 10.94
N ASP A 51 -9.02 -5.90 9.83
CA ASP A 51 -8.44 -6.80 8.84
C ASP A 51 -7.08 -7.34 9.30
N SER A 52 -7.01 -8.64 9.60
CA SER A 52 -5.81 -9.31 10.08
C SER A 52 -4.64 -9.34 9.09
N PHE A 53 -4.89 -9.06 7.81
CA PHE A 53 -3.85 -8.93 6.79
C PHE A 53 -3.24 -7.53 6.73
N HIS A 54 -3.84 -6.52 7.41
CA HIS A 54 -3.47 -5.12 7.35
C HIS A 54 -3.33 -4.43 8.72
N SER A 55 -3.59 -5.12 9.84
CA SER A 55 -3.76 -4.45 11.14
C SER A 55 -3.17 -5.19 12.35
N ASP A 56 -2.06 -5.93 12.17
CA ASP A 56 -1.37 -6.54 13.31
C ASP A 56 -0.03 -5.86 13.61
N PRO A 57 0.00 -4.79 14.42
CA PRO A 57 1.24 -4.10 14.79
C PRO A 57 2.04 -4.83 15.89
N SER A 58 1.55 -5.94 16.45
CA SER A 58 2.10 -6.59 17.66
C SER A 58 3.53 -7.13 17.49
N HIS A 59 3.97 -7.29 16.25
CA HIS A 59 5.31 -7.80 15.94
C HIS A 59 6.26 -6.75 15.35
N VAL A 60 5.84 -5.48 15.31
CA VAL A 60 6.71 -4.33 15.02
C VAL A 60 7.35 -3.87 16.32
N LYS A 61 8.67 -3.72 16.33
CA LYS A 61 9.43 -3.30 17.52
C LYS A 61 9.50 -1.77 17.66
N GLY A 62 10.06 -1.28 18.77
CA GLY A 62 10.34 0.14 19.00
C GLY A 62 9.21 0.91 19.68
N ASN A 63 8.11 0.27 20.11
CA ASN A 63 6.93 0.94 20.69
C ASN A 63 6.35 2.02 19.79
N PRO A 64 6.00 1.72 18.53
CA PRO A 64 5.53 2.71 17.59
C PRO A 64 4.20 3.34 18.00
N ILE A 65 3.97 4.57 17.52
CA ILE A 65 2.63 5.16 17.54
C ILE A 65 1.79 4.44 16.49
N VAL A 66 0.77 3.70 16.93
CA VAL A 66 -0.13 2.95 16.04
C VAL A 66 -1.31 3.83 15.63
N VAL A 67 -1.51 3.99 14.33
CA VAL A 67 -2.55 4.82 13.74
C VAL A 67 -3.46 3.98 12.85
N ASN A 68 -4.73 3.87 13.22
CA ASN A 68 -5.77 3.43 12.30
C ASN A 68 -6.15 4.61 11.40
N THR A 69 -5.74 4.59 10.14
CA THR A 69 -5.98 5.71 9.22
C THR A 69 -7.44 5.86 8.86
N LEU A 70 -8.23 4.77 8.87
CA LEU A 70 -9.68 4.81 8.66
C LEU A 70 -10.42 5.65 9.70
N ALA A 71 -9.87 5.77 10.91
CA ALA A 71 -10.46 6.55 12.01
C ALA A 71 -9.97 8.01 12.06
N LEU A 72 -9.17 8.45 11.11
CA LEU A 72 -8.69 9.83 11.06
C LEU A 72 -9.81 10.79 10.65
N PRO A 73 -9.78 12.05 11.13
CA PRO A 73 -10.73 13.06 10.68
C PRO A 73 -10.55 13.37 9.18
N PRO A 74 -11.62 13.80 8.47
CA PRO A 74 -11.59 14.04 7.02
C PRO A 74 -10.52 15.05 6.56
N GLU A 75 -10.18 16.02 7.40
CA GLU A 75 -9.11 17.00 7.14
C GLU A 75 -7.71 16.40 7.25
N GLY A 76 -7.56 15.24 7.86
CA GLY A 76 -6.28 14.61 8.18
C GLY A 76 -5.79 14.96 9.58
N LYS A 77 -4.66 14.39 9.97
CA LYS A 77 -4.08 14.58 11.31
C LYS A 77 -2.57 14.61 11.26
N ASN A 78 -1.98 15.49 12.06
CA ASN A 78 -0.55 15.46 12.36
C ASN A 78 -0.30 14.40 13.46
N ILE A 79 0.61 13.48 13.18
CA ILE A 79 0.96 12.40 14.10
C ILE A 79 2.27 12.79 14.79
N ASP A 80 2.16 13.18 16.06
CA ASP A 80 3.28 13.52 16.95
C ASP A 80 4.25 14.59 16.42
N GLY A 81 3.75 15.52 15.59
CA GLY A 81 4.60 16.54 14.97
C GLY A 81 5.53 16.03 13.87
N LYS A 82 5.56 14.72 13.62
CA LYS A 82 6.50 14.06 12.71
C LYS A 82 5.97 13.94 11.28
N ILE A 83 4.66 13.65 11.11
CA ILE A 83 4.07 13.39 9.80
C ILE A 83 2.60 13.80 9.79
N PHE A 84 2.15 14.37 8.67
CA PHE A 84 0.73 14.62 8.42
C PHE A 84 0.15 13.48 7.57
N VAL A 85 -0.93 12.87 8.03
CA VAL A 85 -1.62 11.77 7.34
C VAL A 85 -3.04 12.19 7.03
N LYS A 86 -3.46 12.03 5.77
CA LYS A 86 -4.83 12.20 5.33
C LYS A 86 -5.39 10.89 4.80
N SER A 87 -6.57 10.53 5.28
CA SER A 87 -7.28 9.31 4.91
C SER A 87 -8.39 9.60 3.90
N TYR A 88 -8.69 8.61 3.08
CA TYR A 88 -9.77 8.58 2.10
C TYR A 88 -10.52 7.25 2.29
N PRO A 89 -11.57 7.24 3.14
CA PRO A 89 -12.29 6.01 3.50
C PRO A 89 -13.00 5.38 2.31
N GLY A 90 -13.07 4.06 2.33
CA GLY A 90 -13.75 3.25 1.33
C GLY A 90 -13.96 1.83 1.87
N TRP A 91 -14.00 0.88 0.98
CA TRP A 91 -14.29 -0.51 1.27
C TRP A 91 -13.37 -1.42 0.43
N GLU A 92 -13.17 -2.66 0.86
CA GLU A 92 -12.76 -3.74 -0.02
C GLU A 92 -13.69 -3.81 -1.25
N SER A 93 -13.43 -4.68 -2.21
CA SER A 93 -14.21 -4.67 -3.45
C SER A 93 -15.71 -4.91 -3.24
N MET A 94 -16.53 -3.91 -3.56
CA MET A 94 -18.01 -4.03 -3.53
C MET A 94 -18.57 -4.82 -4.73
N THR A 95 -17.71 -5.20 -5.68
CA THR A 95 -18.09 -6.00 -6.86
C THR A 95 -17.67 -7.47 -6.73
N PHE A 96 -17.01 -7.84 -5.64
CA PHE A 96 -16.65 -9.21 -5.31
C PHE A 96 -17.68 -9.81 -4.33
N ASP A 97 -18.03 -11.08 -4.50
CA ASP A 97 -19.00 -11.75 -3.63
C ASP A 97 -18.33 -12.33 -2.37
N TYR A 98 -18.05 -11.45 -1.40
CA TYR A 98 -17.47 -11.83 -0.10
C TYR A 98 -18.32 -12.82 0.68
N ARG A 99 -19.66 -12.77 0.51
CA ARG A 99 -20.57 -13.72 1.19
C ARG A 99 -20.38 -15.14 0.68
N ALA A 100 -20.25 -15.30 -0.63
CA ALA A 100 -20.04 -16.61 -1.23
C ALA A 100 -18.65 -17.18 -0.94
N GLU A 101 -17.61 -16.36 -0.92
CA GLU A 101 -16.22 -16.81 -0.81
C GLU A 101 -15.75 -16.89 0.65
N PHE A 102 -16.11 -15.90 1.49
CA PHE A 102 -15.56 -15.73 2.84
C PHE A 102 -16.61 -15.70 3.95
N ASP A 103 -17.92 -15.87 3.62
CA ASP A 103 -19.05 -15.79 4.57
C ASP A 103 -19.07 -14.51 5.42
N ARG A 104 -18.62 -13.38 4.84
CA ARG A 104 -18.62 -12.04 5.46
C ARG A 104 -18.99 -10.94 4.46
N ASP A 105 -19.27 -9.76 4.94
CA ASP A 105 -19.34 -8.55 4.11
C ASP A 105 -17.93 -7.99 3.84
N PRO A 106 -17.74 -7.15 2.80
CA PRO A 106 -16.49 -6.43 2.61
C PRO A 106 -16.21 -5.52 3.81
N ASP A 107 -14.95 -5.47 4.25
CA ASP A 107 -14.52 -4.61 5.36
C ASP A 107 -14.34 -3.16 4.91
N ALA A 108 -14.55 -2.22 5.84
CA ALA A 108 -14.17 -0.84 5.66
C ALA A 108 -12.64 -0.71 5.66
N ASN A 109 -12.14 0.09 4.74
CA ASN A 109 -10.70 0.27 4.53
C ASN A 109 -10.41 1.71 4.08
N ALA A 110 -9.15 2.11 3.97
CA ALA A 110 -8.79 3.45 3.56
C ALA A 110 -7.59 3.49 2.62
N LEU A 111 -7.67 4.36 1.60
CA LEU A 111 -6.46 4.94 1.02
C LEU A 111 -5.89 5.94 2.04
N TYR A 112 -4.57 6.02 2.17
CA TYR A 112 -3.98 7.07 2.99
C TYR A 112 -2.76 7.71 2.35
N HIS A 113 -2.73 9.02 2.44
CA HIS A 113 -1.76 9.90 1.81
C HIS A 113 -0.93 10.63 2.87
N PHE A 114 0.39 10.67 2.67
CA PHE A 114 1.34 11.33 3.56
C PHE A 114 2.60 11.74 2.79
N GLU A 115 3.39 12.62 3.39
CA GLU A 115 4.70 13.01 2.86
C GLU A 115 5.81 12.50 3.76
N LEU A 116 6.86 11.91 3.16
CA LEU A 116 8.05 11.45 3.86
C LEU A 116 9.29 11.62 2.97
N GLY A 117 10.35 12.22 3.50
CA GLY A 117 11.60 12.43 2.74
C GLY A 117 11.43 13.29 1.48
N GLY A 118 10.46 14.22 1.48
CA GLY A 118 10.12 15.09 0.34
C GLY A 118 9.37 14.37 -0.79
N LEU A 119 8.86 13.15 -0.56
CA LEU A 119 8.03 12.37 -1.48
C LEU A 119 6.62 12.23 -0.93
N ARG A 120 5.62 12.43 -1.78
CA ARG A 120 4.19 12.27 -1.46
C ARG A 120 3.76 10.83 -1.77
N PHE A 121 3.47 10.06 -0.74
CA PHE A 121 3.03 8.68 -0.82
C PHE A 121 1.52 8.57 -0.80
N LEU A 122 0.98 7.65 -1.60
CA LEU A 122 -0.36 7.11 -1.44
C LEU A 122 -0.26 5.60 -1.27
N HIS A 123 -0.77 5.10 -0.16
CA HIS A 123 -0.94 3.68 0.09
C HIS A 123 -2.40 3.30 -0.19
N MET A 124 -2.62 2.23 -0.94
CA MET A 124 -3.99 1.85 -1.33
C MET A 124 -4.73 1.04 -0.26
N GLY A 125 -4.06 0.65 0.85
CA GLY A 125 -4.68 -0.23 1.84
C GLY A 125 -5.12 -1.54 1.20
N ASP A 126 -6.38 -1.91 1.42
CA ASP A 126 -7.08 -2.99 0.73
C ASP A 126 -8.35 -2.49 0.02
N ILE A 127 -8.29 -1.30 -0.56
CA ILE A 127 -9.41 -0.68 -1.27
C ILE A 127 -9.69 -1.42 -2.57
N GLY A 128 -10.96 -1.79 -2.78
CA GLY A 128 -11.43 -2.39 -4.01
C GLY A 128 -12.32 -1.48 -4.86
N ASN A 129 -13.10 -2.09 -5.73
CA ASN A 129 -14.04 -1.38 -6.63
C ASN A 129 -15.34 -0.99 -5.91
N PRO A 130 -15.90 0.18 -6.22
CA PRO A 130 -15.31 1.28 -6.97
C PRO A 130 -14.51 2.22 -6.05
N ILE A 131 -13.46 2.86 -6.60
CA ILE A 131 -12.86 4.00 -5.89
C ILE A 131 -13.74 5.25 -6.10
N VAL A 132 -14.04 5.93 -5.01
CA VAL A 132 -14.89 7.13 -5.03
C VAL A 132 -14.24 8.23 -5.87
N LYS A 133 -15.00 8.79 -6.84
CA LYS A 133 -14.49 9.80 -7.78
C LYS A 133 -13.92 11.02 -7.07
N GLU A 134 -14.56 11.49 -6.01
CA GLU A 134 -14.12 12.63 -5.20
C GLU A 134 -12.75 12.41 -4.59
N HIS A 135 -12.42 11.16 -4.22
CA HIS A 135 -11.10 10.79 -3.72
C HIS A 135 -10.06 10.84 -4.84
N MET A 136 -10.39 10.32 -6.02
CA MET A 136 -9.50 10.41 -7.20
C MET A 136 -9.19 11.85 -7.56
N ASP A 137 -10.22 12.71 -7.62
CA ASP A 137 -10.07 14.14 -7.93
C ASP A 137 -9.21 14.87 -6.87
N ALA A 138 -9.40 14.54 -5.61
CA ALA A 138 -8.62 15.11 -4.51
C ALA A 138 -7.12 14.72 -4.55
N LEU A 139 -6.80 13.55 -5.11
CA LEU A 139 -5.45 12.99 -5.20
C LEU A 139 -4.73 13.33 -6.53
N ALA A 140 -5.47 13.79 -7.55
CA ALA A 140 -4.93 14.06 -8.88
C ALA A 140 -3.73 15.03 -8.82
N GLY A 141 -2.57 14.60 -9.34
CA GLY A 141 -1.32 15.35 -9.37
C GLY A 141 -0.63 15.56 -8.00
N LYS A 142 -1.13 14.92 -6.94
CA LYS A 142 -0.60 15.06 -5.57
C LYS A 142 0.17 13.84 -5.08
N VAL A 143 0.35 12.83 -5.91
CA VAL A 143 1.02 11.57 -5.55
C VAL A 143 2.31 11.44 -6.35
N ASP A 144 3.43 11.27 -5.64
CA ASP A 144 4.71 10.95 -6.26
C ASP A 144 4.89 9.43 -6.31
N VAL A 145 4.59 8.72 -5.23
CA VAL A 145 4.73 7.27 -5.12
C VAL A 145 3.39 6.64 -4.73
N LEU A 146 2.90 5.76 -5.59
CA LEU A 146 1.73 4.93 -5.33
C LEU A 146 2.17 3.52 -4.94
N LEU A 147 1.77 3.06 -3.74
CA LEU A 147 1.86 1.68 -3.32
C LEU A 147 0.55 1.01 -3.74
N ALA A 148 0.59 0.23 -4.85
CA ALA A 148 -0.59 -0.16 -5.63
C ALA A 148 -0.95 -1.63 -5.44
N LEU A 149 -2.24 -1.91 -5.22
CA LEU A 149 -2.79 -3.27 -5.16
C LEU A 149 -2.72 -3.93 -6.54
N ALA A 150 -1.87 -4.94 -6.71
CA ALA A 150 -1.59 -5.55 -8.01
C ALA A 150 -2.11 -6.99 -8.17
N GLY A 151 -2.72 -7.56 -7.12
CA GLY A 151 -3.15 -8.95 -7.10
C GLY A 151 -4.60 -9.18 -7.52
N ALA A 152 -5.34 -8.15 -7.88
CA ALA A 152 -6.75 -8.26 -8.26
C ALA A 152 -7.58 -9.11 -7.26
N HIS A 153 -8.49 -9.98 -7.77
CA HIS A 153 -9.37 -10.85 -6.98
C HIS A 153 -10.28 -10.03 -6.05
N ALA A 154 -10.24 -10.22 -4.75
CA ALA A 154 -11.13 -9.55 -3.80
C ALA A 154 -10.84 -8.05 -3.58
N THR A 155 -9.85 -7.49 -4.27
CA THR A 155 -9.50 -6.07 -4.20
C THR A 155 -9.90 -5.31 -5.48
N ILE A 156 -9.14 -4.30 -5.87
CA ILE A 156 -9.39 -3.55 -7.11
C ILE A 156 -9.09 -4.40 -8.34
N ALA A 157 -9.99 -4.40 -9.33
CA ALA A 157 -9.72 -4.99 -10.64
C ALA A 157 -8.63 -4.20 -11.37
N LEU A 158 -7.79 -4.89 -12.16
CA LEU A 158 -6.64 -4.25 -12.81
C LEU A 158 -7.05 -3.13 -13.78
N ASP A 159 -8.16 -3.30 -14.51
CA ASP A 159 -8.70 -2.25 -15.38
C ASP A 159 -9.13 -0.98 -14.60
N GLU A 160 -9.65 -1.15 -13.39
CA GLU A 160 -10.01 -0.03 -12.51
C GLU A 160 -8.76 0.59 -11.88
N LEU A 161 -7.76 -0.21 -11.56
CA LEU A 161 -6.45 0.28 -11.13
C LEU A 161 -5.79 1.14 -12.22
N ASP A 162 -5.87 0.73 -13.49
CA ASP A 162 -5.37 1.53 -14.61
C ASP A 162 -6.08 2.88 -14.72
N LYS A 163 -7.41 2.90 -14.58
CA LYS A 163 -8.19 4.14 -14.57
C LYS A 163 -7.77 5.04 -13.40
N PHE A 164 -7.57 4.46 -12.22
CA PHE A 164 -7.11 5.16 -11.04
C PHE A 164 -5.71 5.78 -11.24
N ILE A 165 -4.73 4.98 -11.69
CA ILE A 165 -3.38 5.43 -12.00
C ILE A 165 -3.38 6.56 -13.04
N ASN A 166 -4.15 6.39 -14.13
CA ASN A 166 -4.28 7.39 -15.18
C ASN A 166 -4.93 8.70 -14.70
N HIS A 167 -5.80 8.63 -13.70
CA HIS A 167 -6.48 9.80 -13.13
C HIS A 167 -5.55 10.56 -12.17
N ILE A 168 -4.94 9.86 -11.21
CA ILE A 168 -4.11 10.51 -10.17
C ILE A 168 -2.70 10.85 -10.65
N LYS A 169 -2.20 10.19 -11.70
CA LYS A 169 -0.90 10.43 -12.37
C LYS A 169 0.30 10.41 -11.42
N PRO A 170 0.53 9.32 -10.69
CA PRO A 170 1.69 9.20 -9.84
C PRO A 170 2.97 9.20 -10.70
N LYS A 171 4.12 9.52 -10.12
CA LYS A 171 5.42 9.43 -10.81
C LYS A 171 6.00 8.03 -10.76
N VAL A 172 5.78 7.34 -9.67
CA VAL A 172 6.27 6.00 -9.40
C VAL A 172 5.11 5.13 -8.92
N VAL A 173 5.07 3.88 -9.37
CA VAL A 173 4.18 2.83 -8.86
C VAL A 173 5.03 1.70 -8.31
N ILE A 174 4.76 1.28 -7.09
CA ILE A 174 5.35 0.09 -6.48
C ILE A 174 4.19 -0.89 -6.23
N PRO A 175 4.13 -2.00 -6.99
CA PRO A 175 3.08 -2.99 -6.80
C PRO A 175 3.24 -3.72 -5.47
N MET A 176 2.13 -3.98 -4.82
CA MET A 176 1.97 -4.73 -3.58
C MET A 176 0.77 -5.66 -3.66
N HIS A 177 0.51 -6.45 -2.63
CA HIS A 177 -0.68 -7.29 -2.50
C HIS A 177 -0.89 -8.17 -3.74
N TYR A 178 0.15 -8.89 -4.13
CA TYR A 178 0.12 -9.86 -5.22
C TYR A 178 0.61 -11.23 -4.73
N PHE A 179 0.33 -12.26 -5.50
CA PHE A 179 0.62 -13.64 -5.15
C PHE A 179 2.06 -13.85 -4.66
N SER A 180 2.17 -14.57 -3.56
CA SER A 180 3.42 -15.11 -3.02
C SER A 180 3.24 -16.58 -2.68
N SER A 181 4.25 -17.40 -2.95
CA SER A 181 4.22 -18.81 -2.58
C SER A 181 4.19 -19.08 -1.07
N LYS A 182 4.54 -18.09 -0.25
CA LYS A 182 4.39 -18.12 1.22
C LYS A 182 2.99 -17.71 1.66
N GLY A 183 2.32 -16.86 0.89
CA GLY A 183 0.99 -16.33 1.22
C GLY A 183 -0.11 -17.37 1.08
N VAL A 184 -1.17 -17.20 1.86
CA VAL A 184 -2.35 -18.09 1.82
C VAL A 184 -3.45 -17.59 0.87
N LEU A 185 -3.36 -16.32 0.41
CA LEU A 185 -4.36 -15.71 -0.43
C LEU A 185 -4.26 -16.17 -1.88
N ARG A 186 -5.42 -16.41 -2.50
CA ARG A 186 -5.56 -16.76 -3.92
C ARG A 186 -5.72 -15.50 -4.76
N ILE A 187 -4.63 -14.75 -4.89
CA ILE A 187 -4.57 -13.51 -5.66
C ILE A 187 -3.65 -13.68 -6.85
N GLU A 188 -3.74 -12.78 -7.82
CA GLU A 188 -2.96 -12.85 -9.05
C GLU A 188 -1.47 -12.52 -8.83
N PRO A 189 -0.57 -13.14 -9.61
CA PRO A 189 0.84 -12.77 -9.60
C PRO A 189 1.04 -11.36 -10.17
N VAL A 190 2.12 -10.70 -9.78
CA VAL A 190 2.46 -9.35 -10.26
C VAL A 190 2.56 -9.27 -11.79
N GLU A 191 2.84 -10.37 -12.45
CA GLU A 191 2.92 -10.50 -13.91
C GLU A 191 1.61 -10.07 -14.60
N GLU A 192 0.44 -10.31 -13.98
CA GLU A 192 -0.84 -9.89 -14.56
C GLU A 192 -0.94 -8.36 -14.60
N PHE A 193 -0.58 -7.67 -13.50
CA PHE A 193 -0.49 -6.22 -13.48
C PHE A 193 0.55 -5.69 -14.49
N LEU A 194 1.69 -6.35 -14.63
CA LEU A 194 2.74 -5.89 -15.53
C LEU A 194 2.35 -5.98 -17.03
N LYS A 195 1.34 -6.76 -17.40
CA LYS A 195 0.78 -6.76 -18.77
C LYS A 195 0.13 -5.42 -19.13
N HIS A 196 -0.31 -4.65 -18.14
CA HIS A 196 -0.88 -3.31 -18.29
C HIS A 196 0.19 -2.20 -18.38
N CYS A 197 1.46 -2.54 -18.12
CA CYS A 197 2.57 -1.59 -18.08
C CYS A 197 3.39 -1.66 -19.39
N LYS A 198 3.96 -0.53 -19.80
CA LYS A 198 4.95 -0.54 -20.87
C LYS A 198 6.26 -1.12 -20.35
N PRO A 199 6.85 -2.13 -21.02
CA PRO A 199 8.07 -2.80 -20.52
C PRO A 199 9.24 -1.85 -20.23
N GLU A 200 9.39 -0.78 -21.03
CA GLU A 200 10.43 0.23 -20.84
C GLU A 200 10.29 1.06 -19.56
N ASN A 201 9.09 1.07 -18.98
CA ASN A 201 8.80 1.77 -17.72
C ASN A 201 8.83 0.84 -16.49
N VAL A 202 9.28 -0.41 -16.65
CA VAL A 202 9.31 -1.40 -15.56
C VAL A 202 10.75 -1.73 -15.18
N THR A 203 11.07 -1.62 -13.89
CA THR A 203 12.34 -2.09 -13.33
C THR A 203 12.06 -3.13 -12.24
N ARG A 204 12.57 -4.36 -12.44
CA ARG A 204 12.66 -5.36 -11.36
C ARG A 204 13.92 -5.07 -10.55
N VAL A 205 13.74 -4.63 -9.31
CA VAL A 205 14.83 -4.14 -8.46
C VAL A 205 15.78 -5.26 -8.02
N LYS A 206 15.32 -6.52 -8.01
CA LYS A 206 16.08 -7.70 -7.53
C LYS A 206 16.57 -7.53 -6.08
N SER A 207 15.79 -6.82 -5.30
CA SER A 207 16.00 -6.56 -3.88
C SER A 207 14.65 -6.21 -3.25
N SER A 208 14.52 -6.45 -1.96
CA SER A 208 13.37 -5.98 -1.19
C SER A 208 13.46 -4.49 -0.85
N THR A 209 14.55 -3.82 -1.19
CA THR A 209 14.83 -2.43 -0.81
C THR A 209 15.12 -1.58 -2.04
N LEU A 210 14.50 -0.41 -2.08
CA LEU A 210 14.72 0.66 -3.06
C LEU A 210 15.10 1.94 -2.33
N GLU A 211 16.18 2.59 -2.76
CA GLU A 211 16.45 3.98 -2.39
C GLU A 211 15.81 4.91 -3.42
N LEU A 212 15.05 5.89 -2.96
CA LEU A 212 14.35 6.85 -3.81
C LEU A 212 14.48 8.27 -3.22
N THR A 213 14.72 9.23 -4.09
CA THR A 213 14.78 10.65 -3.73
C THR A 213 13.92 11.48 -4.70
N PRO A 214 13.49 12.69 -4.34
CA PRO A 214 12.76 13.56 -5.26
C PRO A 214 13.48 13.79 -6.60
N ALA A 215 14.81 13.83 -6.60
CA ALA A 215 15.61 14.02 -7.81
C ALA A 215 15.58 12.80 -8.77
N MET A 216 15.19 11.64 -8.28
CA MET A 216 15.09 10.40 -9.08
C MET A 216 13.70 10.21 -9.71
N LEU A 217 12.74 11.07 -9.38
CA LEU A 217 11.40 10.96 -9.95
C LEU A 217 11.41 11.20 -11.47
N PRO A 218 10.71 10.36 -12.26
CA PRO A 218 10.64 10.55 -13.69
C PRO A 218 9.94 11.86 -14.05
N SER A 219 10.45 12.55 -15.06
CA SER A 219 9.85 13.78 -15.60
C SER A 219 8.62 13.48 -16.47
N SER A 220 8.45 12.23 -16.92
CA SER A 220 7.34 11.81 -17.78
C SER A 220 6.00 11.82 -17.04
N ASN A 221 4.89 11.85 -17.82
CA ASN A 221 3.55 11.68 -17.29
C ASN A 221 3.14 10.21 -17.17
N THR A 222 3.94 9.28 -17.70
CA THR A 222 3.77 7.84 -17.52
C THR A 222 4.57 7.43 -16.29
N PRO A 223 3.98 6.76 -15.32
CA PRO A 223 4.69 6.35 -14.13
C PRO A 223 5.78 5.33 -14.44
N HIS A 224 6.85 5.33 -13.65
CA HIS A 224 7.81 4.24 -13.63
C HIS A 224 7.42 3.22 -12.56
N VAL A 225 7.45 1.95 -12.92
CA VAL A 225 7.07 0.83 -12.03
C VAL A 225 8.32 0.18 -11.47
N TYR A 226 8.48 0.16 -10.14
CA TYR A 226 9.53 -0.57 -9.45
C TYR A 226 8.95 -1.81 -8.79
N VAL A 227 9.33 -2.99 -9.26
CA VAL A 227 8.93 -4.27 -8.65
C VAL A 227 10.02 -4.71 -7.69
N LEU A 228 9.70 -4.71 -6.39
CA LEU A 228 10.58 -5.16 -5.32
C LEU A 228 10.34 -6.65 -5.02
N GLU A 229 11.36 -7.32 -4.49
CA GLU A 229 11.20 -8.65 -3.91
C GLU A 229 10.60 -8.56 -2.51
N GLN A 230 9.77 -9.55 -2.15
CA GLN A 230 9.28 -9.68 -0.78
C GLN A 230 10.42 -10.16 0.14
N SER A 231 10.55 -9.56 1.31
CA SER A 231 11.62 -9.89 2.27
C SER A 231 11.16 -10.83 3.40
N ARG A 232 9.88 -11.20 3.44
CA ARG A 232 9.29 -12.05 4.49
C ARG A 232 8.53 -13.23 3.91
#